data_96f8a1ea716b88640c46c3f0b8c3ba70
#
_entry.id   96f8a1ea716b88640c46c3f0b8c3ba70
#
_cell.length_a   1.000
_cell.length_b   1.000
_cell.length_c   1.000
_cell.angle_alpha   90.00
_cell.angle_beta   90.00
_cell.angle_gamma   90.00
#
_symmetry.space_group_name_H-M   'P 1'
#
loop_
_entity.id
_entity.type
_entity.pdbx_description
1 polymer ?
#
loop_
_entity_poly.entity_id
_entity_poly.type
_entity_poly.pdbx_seq_one_letter_code
_entity_poly.pdbx_strand_id
1 'polypeptide(L)'
;GVESSYIAEHKVSLNNSNSRMDASKKNESTAVSPGMRNALQSAKDYLDAMSFSRKGLIEQLEYEGYSSSEAEYAVEHCGADWNKQAYDMAKDYLKMMAFSRSSLIEQLEFEGFTHSQAVYGVDKAYR
;
A
#
# COMPACT_ATOMS: atom_id res chain seq x y z
N GLY A 1 12.18 4.52 11.78
CA GLY A 1 11.85 5.87 11.52
C GLY A 1 10.38 6.12 11.55
N VAL A 2 10.01 7.26 11.11
CA VAL A 2 8.63 7.66 11.17
C VAL A 2 7.76 6.73 10.35
N GLU A 3 8.23 6.37 9.18
CA GLU A 3 7.42 5.57 8.33
C GLU A 3 7.21 4.19 8.91
N SER A 4 8.14 3.69 9.64
CA SER A 4 8.01 2.38 10.22
C SER A 4 6.92 2.39 11.29
N SER A 5 6.87 3.42 12.10
CA SER A 5 5.83 3.55 13.08
C SER A 5 4.48 3.74 12.45
N TYR A 6 4.45 4.52 11.39
CA TYR A 6 3.21 4.82 10.72
C TYR A 6 2.58 3.53 10.20
N ILE A 7 3.36 2.68 9.57
CA ILE A 7 2.82 1.44 9.05
C ILE A 7 2.47 0.51 10.21
N ALA A 8 3.31 0.42 11.21
CA ALA A 8 3.07 -0.50 12.30
C ALA A 8 1.81 -0.17 13.07
N GLU A 9 1.51 1.09 13.20
CA GLU A 9 0.33 1.45 13.93
C GLU A 9 -0.94 1.02 13.25
N HIS A 10 -0.93 0.91 11.95
CA HIS A 10 -2.13 0.63 11.23
C HIS A 10 -2.31 -0.81 10.81
N LYS A 11 -1.28 -1.59 10.83
CA LYS A 11 -1.46 -2.91 10.29
C LYS A 11 -2.27 -3.82 11.15
N VAL A 12 -2.41 -3.53 12.42
CA VAL A 12 -3.22 -4.39 13.21
C VAL A 12 -4.68 -4.18 13.04
N SER A 13 -5.10 -3.03 12.62
CA SER A 13 -6.52 -2.76 12.59
C SER A 13 -7.27 -3.58 11.57
N LEU A 14 -6.60 -4.04 10.56
CA LEU A 14 -7.28 -4.81 9.56
C LEU A 14 -6.95 -6.28 9.65
N ASN A 15 -6.31 -6.68 10.70
CA ASN A 15 -5.96 -8.04 10.83
C ASN A 15 -7.19 -8.86 11.01
N ASN A 16 -7.48 -9.76 10.18
CA ASN A 16 -8.60 -10.59 10.38
C ASN A 16 -8.19 -11.97 10.17
N SER A 17 -8.88 -12.84 10.66
CA SER A 17 -8.43 -14.15 10.67
C SER A 17 -8.85 -15.00 9.57
N ASN A 18 -9.43 -14.48 8.59
CA ASN A 18 -9.89 -15.37 7.59
C ASN A 18 -8.90 -15.70 6.59
N SER A 19 -7.73 -15.19 6.69
CA SER A 19 -6.80 -15.43 5.62
C SER A 19 -6.42 -16.87 5.53
N ARG A 20 -6.62 -17.63 6.56
CA ARG A 20 -6.19 -18.87 6.44
C ARG A 20 -7.02 -19.78 5.75
N MET A 21 -8.18 -19.62 5.63
CA MET A 21 -8.93 -20.61 5.08
C MET A 21 -8.81 -20.83 3.67
N ASP A 22 -8.20 -20.08 2.94
CA ASP A 22 -8.20 -20.31 1.54
C ASP A 22 -7.08 -21.13 1.07
N ALA A 23 -6.28 -21.57 1.89
CA ALA A 23 -5.16 -22.29 1.41
C ALA A 23 -5.51 -23.47 0.58
N SER A 24 -6.63 -24.01 0.75
CA SER A 24 -6.88 -25.20 0.03
C SER A 24 -7.18 -25.06 -1.39
N LYS A 25 -7.54 -23.99 -1.79
CA LYS A 25 -7.92 -23.93 -3.09
C LYS A 25 -6.90 -23.77 -3.94
N LYS A 26 -6.43 -24.24 -4.57
CA LYS A 26 -5.48 -24.10 -5.37
C LYS A 26 -5.85 -24.13 -6.68
N ASN A 27 -5.38 -24.22 -7.41
CA ASN A 27 -5.58 -24.43 -8.73
C ASN A 27 -6.36 -23.59 -9.55
N GLU A 28 -7.08 -23.09 -9.53
CA GLU A 28 -7.79 -22.35 -10.37
C GLU A 28 -6.98 -21.31 -10.91
N SER A 29 -6.07 -21.41 -11.69
CA SER A 29 -5.20 -20.39 -12.18
C SER A 29 -5.91 -19.25 -12.83
N THR A 30 -6.97 -19.47 -13.54
CA THR A 30 -7.59 -18.34 -14.20
C THR A 30 -8.71 -17.76 -13.41
N ALA A 31 -9.18 -18.42 -12.44
CA ALA A 31 -10.32 -17.94 -11.71
C ALA A 31 -9.86 -17.13 -10.52
N VAL A 32 -10.67 -16.19 -10.10
CA VAL A 32 -10.36 -15.41 -8.91
C VAL A 32 -10.62 -16.28 -7.70
N SER A 33 -9.62 -16.50 -6.91
CA SER A 33 -9.74 -17.37 -5.75
C SER A 33 -10.29 -16.60 -4.57
N PRO A 34 -10.76 -17.27 -3.54
CA PRO A 34 -11.17 -16.58 -2.34
C PRO A 34 -10.03 -15.76 -1.72
N GLY A 35 -8.80 -16.24 -1.79
CA GLY A 35 -7.68 -15.47 -1.27
C GLY A 35 -7.47 -14.20 -2.06
N MET A 36 -7.63 -14.26 -3.37
CA MET A 36 -7.52 -13.06 -4.18
C MET A 36 -8.62 -12.06 -3.86
N ARG A 37 -9.85 -12.54 -3.69
CA ARG A 37 -10.95 -11.64 -3.36
C ARG A 37 -10.73 -10.99 -2.00
N ASN A 38 -10.26 -11.75 -1.04
CA ASN A 38 -10.04 -11.19 0.29
C ASN A 38 -8.85 -10.24 0.28
N ALA A 39 -7.81 -10.55 -0.47
CA ALA A 39 -6.68 -9.63 -0.58
C ALA A 39 -7.12 -8.32 -1.21
N LEU A 40 -7.96 -8.40 -2.24
CA LEU A 40 -8.45 -7.20 -2.88
C LEU A 40 -9.28 -6.37 -1.92
N GLN A 41 -10.14 -6.99 -1.13
CA GLN A 41 -10.92 -6.23 -0.18
C GLN A 41 -10.02 -5.60 0.89
N SER A 42 -9.01 -6.33 1.35
CA SER A 42 -8.06 -5.77 2.31
C SER A 42 -7.32 -4.58 1.73
N ALA A 43 -6.93 -4.67 0.46
CA ALA A 43 -6.23 -3.57 -0.19
C ALA A 43 -7.11 -2.32 -0.22
N LYS A 44 -8.39 -2.49 -0.56
CA LYS A 44 -9.30 -1.34 -0.60
C LYS A 44 -9.50 -0.75 0.78
N ASP A 45 -9.59 -1.60 1.79
CA ASP A 45 -9.76 -1.12 3.16
C ASP A 45 -8.54 -0.35 3.63
N TYR A 46 -7.34 -0.83 3.29
CA TYR A 46 -6.14 -0.10 3.65
C TYR A 46 -6.07 1.24 2.93
N LEU A 47 -6.43 1.27 1.65
CA LEU A 47 -6.36 2.53 0.92
C LEU A 47 -7.40 3.53 1.39
N ASP A 48 -8.50 3.06 1.95
CA ASP A 48 -9.47 3.96 2.55
C ASP A 48 -8.92 4.55 3.85
N ALA A 49 -8.05 3.86 4.53
CA ALA A 49 -7.55 4.31 5.82
C ALA A 49 -6.29 5.14 5.71
N MET A 50 -5.44 4.87 4.73
CA MET A 50 -4.17 5.57 4.66
C MET A 50 -3.56 5.41 3.27
N SER A 51 -2.50 6.16 2.98
CA SER A 51 -1.84 6.12 1.68
C SER A 51 -0.81 5.02 1.63
N PHE A 52 -0.63 4.43 0.46
CA PHE A 52 0.36 3.38 0.27
C PHE A 52 1.00 3.52 -1.10
N SER A 53 2.27 3.14 -1.21
CA SER A 53 2.83 2.86 -2.51
C SER A 53 2.37 1.47 -2.94
N ARG A 54 2.47 1.17 -4.22
CA ARG A 54 2.13 -0.17 -4.69
C ARG A 54 2.97 -1.22 -3.99
N LYS A 55 4.26 -0.98 -3.90
CA LYS A 55 5.16 -1.91 -3.24
C LYS A 55 4.83 -2.04 -1.76
N GLY A 56 4.55 -0.93 -1.10
CA GLY A 56 4.22 -0.96 0.31
C GLY A 56 2.94 -1.71 0.58
N LEU A 57 1.95 -1.57 -0.30
CA LEU A 57 0.70 -2.29 -0.10
C LEU A 57 0.89 -3.79 -0.29
N ILE A 58 1.68 -4.18 -1.30
CA ILE A 58 1.99 -5.59 -1.46
C ILE A 58 2.66 -6.14 -0.20
N GLU A 59 3.62 -5.41 0.34
CA GLU A 59 4.33 -5.87 1.52
C GLU A 59 3.39 -5.99 2.71
N GLN A 60 2.47 -5.05 2.85
CA GLN A 60 1.53 -5.10 3.94
C GLN A 60 0.60 -6.31 3.83
N LEU A 61 0.15 -6.60 2.62
CA LEU A 61 -0.71 -7.76 2.42
C LEU A 61 0.05 -9.06 2.68
N GLU A 62 1.29 -9.12 2.23
CA GLU A 62 2.09 -10.31 2.50
C GLU A 62 2.34 -10.46 3.99
N TYR A 63 2.53 -9.36 4.70
CA TYR A 63 2.72 -9.42 6.13
C TYR A 63 1.49 -10.03 6.81
N GLU A 64 0.32 -9.80 6.24
CA GLU A 64 -0.90 -10.35 6.82
C GLU A 64 -1.15 -11.80 6.43
N GLY A 65 -0.30 -12.36 5.62
CA GLY A 65 -0.43 -13.77 5.29
C GLY A 65 -0.90 -14.07 3.89
N TYR A 66 -1.19 -13.06 3.08
CA TYR A 66 -1.57 -13.31 1.69
C TYR A 66 -0.33 -13.72 0.91
N SER A 67 -0.52 -14.54 -0.09
CA SER A 67 0.60 -14.95 -0.93
C SER A 67 1.00 -13.79 -1.84
N SER A 68 2.17 -13.89 -2.44
CA SER A 68 2.62 -12.88 -3.37
C SER A 68 1.65 -12.72 -4.53
N SER A 69 1.13 -13.82 -5.06
CA SER A 69 0.20 -13.69 -6.18
C SER A 69 -1.12 -13.10 -5.75
N GLU A 70 -1.58 -13.38 -4.55
CA GLU A 70 -2.81 -12.76 -4.05
C GLU A 70 -2.61 -11.28 -3.83
N ALA A 71 -1.46 -10.89 -3.29
CA ALA A 71 -1.18 -9.48 -3.06
C ALA A 71 -1.04 -8.73 -4.37
N GLU A 72 -0.39 -9.33 -5.35
CA GLU A 72 -0.28 -8.69 -6.65
C GLU A 72 -1.62 -8.54 -7.34
N TYR A 73 -2.46 -9.57 -7.25
CA TYR A 73 -3.79 -9.47 -7.80
C TYR A 73 -4.52 -8.27 -7.16
N ALA A 74 -4.39 -8.13 -5.86
CA ALA A 74 -5.09 -7.07 -5.15
C ALA A 74 -4.66 -5.69 -5.62
N VAL A 75 -3.36 -5.47 -5.75
CA VAL A 75 -2.91 -4.14 -6.14
C VAL A 75 -3.15 -3.84 -7.61
N GLU A 76 -3.28 -4.88 -8.43
CA GLU A 76 -3.59 -4.67 -9.83
C GLU A 76 -5.06 -4.32 -10.03
N HIS A 77 -5.93 -4.72 -9.11
CA HIS A 77 -7.36 -4.56 -9.30
C HIS A 77 -8.04 -3.60 -8.33
N CYS A 78 -7.28 -3.01 -7.40
CA CYS A 78 -7.92 -2.15 -6.41
C CYS A 78 -8.26 -0.76 -6.94
N GLY A 79 -7.82 -0.44 -8.14
CA GLY A 79 -8.18 0.84 -8.73
C GLY A 79 -7.39 2.03 -8.22
N ALA A 80 -6.26 1.80 -7.58
CA ALA A 80 -5.50 2.89 -7.02
C ALA A 80 -4.80 3.70 -8.09
N ASP A 81 -4.71 4.99 -7.86
CA ASP A 81 -3.90 5.87 -8.67
C ASP A 81 -2.63 6.11 -7.85
N TRP A 82 -1.54 5.49 -8.23
CA TRP A 82 -0.34 5.53 -7.41
C TRP A 82 0.30 6.92 -7.36
N ASN A 83 0.10 7.73 -8.38
CA ASN A 83 0.52 9.12 -8.33
C ASN A 83 -0.26 9.88 -7.26
N LYS A 84 -1.56 9.63 -7.18
CA LYS A 84 -2.37 10.27 -6.15
C LYS A 84 -1.98 9.77 -4.77
N GLN A 85 -1.64 8.49 -4.65
CA GLN A 85 -1.19 7.97 -3.36
C GLN A 85 0.10 8.67 -2.93
N ALA A 86 1.00 8.94 -3.87
CA ALA A 86 2.22 9.65 -3.54
C ALA A 86 1.93 11.08 -3.09
N TYR A 87 1.00 11.74 -3.75
CA TYR A 87 0.59 13.08 -3.36
C TYR A 87 -0.01 13.08 -1.95
N ASP A 88 -0.90 12.13 -1.69
CA ASP A 88 -1.55 12.06 -0.38
C ASP A 88 -0.52 11.78 0.71
N MET A 89 0.44 10.90 0.45
CA MET A 89 1.46 10.60 1.44
C MET A 89 2.37 11.80 1.65
N ALA A 90 2.72 12.51 0.59
CA ALA A 90 3.55 13.71 0.73
C ALA A 90 2.86 14.74 1.60
N LYS A 91 1.55 14.91 1.41
CA LYS A 91 0.81 15.86 2.23
C LYS A 91 0.81 15.44 3.70
N ASP A 92 0.67 14.14 3.94
CA ASP A 92 0.64 13.65 5.31
C ASP A 92 1.98 13.90 6.00
N TYR A 93 3.08 13.66 5.30
CA TYR A 93 4.38 13.92 5.87
C TYR A 93 4.58 15.41 6.16
N LEU A 94 4.13 16.26 5.25
CA LEU A 94 4.30 17.70 5.46
C LEU A 94 3.46 18.23 6.61
N LYS A 95 2.36 17.54 6.94
CA LYS A 95 1.61 17.92 8.12
C LYS A 95 2.34 17.53 9.39
N MET A 96 3.15 16.49 9.34
CA MET A 96 3.82 16.02 10.54
C MET A 96 5.11 16.75 10.79
N MET A 97 5.82 17.12 9.76
CA MET A 97 7.12 17.74 9.96
C MET A 97 7.56 18.43 8.68
N ALA A 98 8.55 19.27 8.79
CA ALA A 98 9.08 19.98 7.64
C ALA A 98 10.01 19.07 6.86
N PHE A 99 9.93 19.16 5.55
CA PHE A 99 10.80 18.42 4.66
C PHE A 99 11.22 19.32 3.53
N SER A 100 12.48 19.23 3.11
CA SER A 100 12.85 19.85 1.86
C SER A 100 12.26 19.03 0.73
N ARG A 101 12.16 19.60 -0.46
CA ARG A 101 11.62 18.88 -1.60
C ARG A 101 12.42 17.60 -1.85
N SER A 102 13.74 17.70 -1.88
CA SER A 102 14.54 16.52 -2.20
C SER A 102 14.45 15.47 -1.11
N SER A 103 14.42 15.87 0.14
CA SER A 103 14.29 14.90 1.22
C SER A 103 12.95 14.20 1.19
N LEU A 104 11.89 14.92 0.84
CA LEU A 104 10.59 14.29 0.78
C LEU A 104 10.49 13.32 -0.39
N ILE A 105 11.10 13.66 -1.52
CA ILE A 105 11.15 12.72 -2.64
C ILE A 105 11.87 11.45 -2.22
N GLU A 106 12.99 11.58 -1.52
CA GLU A 106 13.72 10.41 -1.07
C GLU A 106 12.89 9.60 -0.07
N GLN A 107 12.15 10.27 0.79
CA GLN A 107 11.31 9.56 1.75
C GLN A 107 10.22 8.76 1.04
N LEU A 108 9.62 9.33 0.03
CA LEU A 108 8.59 8.61 -0.70
C LEU A 108 9.19 7.44 -1.47
N GLU A 109 10.40 7.59 -2.01
CA GLU A 109 11.05 6.46 -2.65
C GLU A 109 11.35 5.37 -1.64
N PHE A 110 11.73 5.74 -0.43
CA PHE A 110 11.94 4.75 0.61
C PHE A 110 10.66 3.99 0.92
N GLU A 111 9.52 4.67 0.81
CA GLU A 111 8.23 4.02 1.05
C GLU A 111 7.83 3.09 -0.09
N GLY A 112 8.55 3.13 -1.19
CA GLY A 112 8.27 2.22 -2.29
C GLY A 112 7.71 2.86 -3.54
N PHE A 113 7.53 4.17 -3.56
CA PHE A 113 7.07 4.83 -4.78
C PHE A 113 8.22 4.88 -5.79
N THR A 114 7.89 4.85 -7.07
CA THR A 114 8.90 5.06 -8.08
C THR A 114 9.36 6.52 -8.03
N HIS A 115 10.51 6.78 -8.64
CA HIS A 115 11.01 8.16 -8.65
C HIS A 115 10.00 9.10 -9.30
N SER A 116 9.40 8.71 -10.41
CA SER A 116 8.46 9.61 -11.07
C SER A 116 7.20 9.82 -10.24
N GLN A 117 6.74 8.81 -9.54
CA GLN A 117 5.60 8.98 -8.65
C GLN A 117 5.93 9.90 -7.49
N ALA A 118 7.14 9.74 -6.93
CA ALA A 118 7.55 10.57 -5.81
C ALA A 118 7.68 12.03 -6.24
N VAL A 119 8.27 12.28 -7.40
CA VAL A 119 8.40 13.64 -7.91
C VAL A 119 7.02 14.25 -8.15
N TYR A 120 6.13 13.50 -8.78
CA TYR A 120 4.77 13.99 -9.02
C TYR A 120 4.10 14.40 -7.72
N GLY A 121 4.14 13.51 -6.74
CA GLY A 121 3.42 13.74 -5.49
C GLY A 121 3.99 14.90 -4.71
N VAL A 122 5.32 14.96 -4.62
CA VAL A 122 5.96 16.02 -3.86
C VAL A 122 5.75 17.37 -4.52
N ASP A 123 5.92 17.43 -5.84
CA ASP A 123 5.74 18.71 -6.55
C ASP A 123 4.33 19.23 -6.39
N LYS A 124 3.35 18.33 -6.41
CA LYS A 124 1.98 18.76 -6.25
C LYS A 124 1.71 19.18 -4.80
N ALA A 125 2.27 18.49 -3.84
CA ALA A 125 2.03 18.82 -2.44
C ALA A 125 2.74 20.09 -2.01
N TYR A 126 3.82 20.46 -2.71
CA TYR A 126 4.55 21.64 -2.35
C TYR A 126 3.92 22.92 -2.88
N ARG A 127 2.90 22.86 -3.68
CA ARG A 127 2.31 24.08 -4.21
C ARG A 127 1.46 24.87 -3.21
#